data_76c63e408e2337ddb9255b398a80f5f5
#
_entry.id   76c63e408e2337ddb9255b398a80f5f5
#
_cell.length_a   1.000
_cell.length_b   1.000
_cell.length_c   1.000
_cell.angle_alpha   90.00
_cell.angle_beta   90.00
_cell.angle_gamma   90.00
#
_symmetry.space_group_name_H-M   'P 1'
#
loop_
_entity.id
_entity.type
_entity.pdbx_description
1 polymer ?
#
loop_
_entity_poly.entity_id
_entity_poly.type
_entity_poly.pdbx_seq_one_letter_code
_entity_poly.pdbx_strand_id
1 'polypeptide(L)'
;IAAAIDVSSTATTWLFIGLIVGTVPSLFREAGKEGRSIGSWVSMAVCAGAVFFSLFYVGRVICVTVEPNFWWYNFCGALWGMSLVIPGMTSSSVMMALGLYQPMLEGLAHLDIPVLASTVPGLVLSVLLLARLVTWFFRKHYSIAFHGIFGIVLASTLVILPTDYVGLWEIALSAVCCIGGFLLAFFMARLDKRIQENGG
;
A
#
# COMPACT_ATOMS: atom_id res chain seq x y z
N ILE A 1 11.85 -9.40 -25.82
CA ILE A 1 12.08 -8.39 -24.75
C ILE A 1 10.80 -8.18 -23.95
N ALA A 2 9.63 -7.93 -24.56
CA ALA A 2 8.36 -7.76 -23.86
C ALA A 2 8.03 -8.95 -22.95
N ALA A 3 8.07 -10.18 -23.46
CA ALA A 3 7.81 -11.39 -22.68
C ALA A 3 8.78 -11.58 -21.49
N ALA A 4 10.04 -11.14 -21.60
CA ALA A 4 10.98 -11.20 -20.51
C ALA A 4 10.67 -10.16 -19.41
N ILE A 5 10.15 -9.00 -19.80
CA ILE A 5 9.70 -7.96 -18.85
C ILE A 5 8.44 -8.44 -18.10
N ASP A 6 7.50 -9.05 -18.80
CA ASP A 6 6.26 -9.57 -18.22
C ASP A 6 6.55 -10.69 -17.20
N VAL A 7 7.41 -11.65 -17.54
CA VAL A 7 7.86 -12.72 -16.64
C VAL A 7 8.54 -12.16 -15.40
N SER A 8 9.40 -11.15 -15.57
CA SER A 8 10.08 -10.48 -14.45
C SER A 8 9.08 -9.74 -13.55
N SER A 9 8.07 -9.10 -14.12
CA SER A 9 7.00 -8.41 -13.39
C SER A 9 6.15 -9.38 -12.56
N THR A 10 5.71 -10.47 -13.17
CA THR A 10 4.91 -11.51 -12.50
C THR A 10 5.67 -12.19 -11.35
N ALA A 11 6.94 -12.55 -11.59
CA ALA A 11 7.80 -13.15 -10.57
C ALA A 11 8.03 -12.19 -9.38
N THR A 12 8.26 -10.91 -9.66
CA THR A 12 8.41 -9.88 -8.63
C THR A 12 7.14 -9.71 -7.81
N THR A 13 5.98 -9.70 -8.45
CA THR A 13 4.68 -9.63 -7.77
C THR A 13 4.47 -10.81 -6.82
N TRP A 14 4.78 -12.02 -7.26
CA TRP A 14 4.69 -13.22 -6.41
C TRP A 14 5.69 -13.22 -5.25
N LEU A 15 6.88 -12.64 -5.45
CA LEU A 15 7.83 -12.44 -4.35
C LEU A 15 7.25 -11.49 -3.30
N PHE A 16 6.63 -10.38 -3.70
CA PHE A 16 5.96 -9.46 -2.78
C PHE A 16 4.79 -10.12 -2.05
N ILE A 17 3.96 -10.89 -2.77
CA ILE A 17 2.87 -11.65 -2.16
C ILE A 17 3.43 -12.62 -1.11
N GLY A 18 4.51 -13.35 -1.43
CA GLY A 18 5.18 -14.23 -0.49
C GLY A 18 5.68 -13.52 0.75
N LEU A 19 6.31 -12.34 0.60
CA LEU A 19 6.75 -11.50 1.71
C LEU A 19 5.58 -11.09 2.60
N ILE A 20 4.49 -10.62 2.01
CA ILE A 20 3.29 -10.21 2.75
C ILE A 20 2.68 -11.39 3.50
N VAL A 21 2.47 -12.52 2.83
CA VAL A 21 1.91 -13.73 3.45
C VAL A 21 2.82 -14.24 4.59
N GLY A 22 4.14 -14.13 4.44
CA GLY A 22 5.11 -14.49 5.48
C GLY A 22 5.03 -13.59 6.72
N THR A 23 4.61 -12.31 6.58
CA THR A 23 4.41 -11.40 7.71
C THR A 23 3.03 -11.51 8.36
N VAL A 24 2.04 -12.10 7.68
CA VAL A 24 0.66 -12.27 8.17
C VAL A 24 0.58 -12.87 9.57
N PRO A 25 1.29 -13.98 9.92
CA PRO A 25 1.20 -14.55 11.26
C PRO A 25 1.71 -13.62 12.35
N SER A 26 2.73 -12.81 12.02
CA SER A 26 3.30 -11.81 12.92
C SER A 26 2.32 -10.66 13.17
N LEU A 27 1.74 -10.10 12.11
CA LEU A 27 0.74 -9.05 12.16
C LEU A 27 -0.52 -9.50 12.90
N PHE A 28 -1.01 -10.71 12.64
CA PHE A 28 -2.19 -11.26 13.29
C PHE A 28 -2.00 -11.45 14.80
N ARG A 29 -0.80 -11.81 15.22
CA ARG A 29 -0.44 -11.90 16.64
C ARG A 29 -0.35 -10.53 17.29
N GLU A 30 0.25 -9.56 16.60
CA GLU A 30 0.34 -8.17 17.06
C GLU A 30 -1.05 -7.55 17.23
N ALA A 31 -1.93 -7.74 16.27
CA ALA A 31 -3.32 -7.29 16.32
C ALA A 31 -4.11 -7.85 17.52
N GLY A 32 -3.72 -9.01 18.04
CA GLY A 32 -4.38 -9.66 19.17
C GLY A 32 -3.81 -9.33 20.55
N LYS A 33 -2.73 -8.53 20.66
CA LYS A 33 -2.05 -8.24 21.95
C LYS A 33 -2.95 -7.58 22.99
N GLU A 34 -3.83 -6.68 22.59
CA GLU A 34 -4.76 -5.97 23.48
C GLU A 34 -6.17 -6.58 23.50
N GLY A 35 -6.31 -7.84 23.07
CA GLY A 35 -7.59 -8.53 22.97
C GLY A 35 -8.28 -8.34 21.63
N ARG A 36 -9.28 -9.17 21.37
CA ARG A 36 -10.07 -9.15 20.12
C ARG A 36 -11.51 -8.80 20.47
N SER A 37 -12.00 -7.68 19.93
CA SER A 37 -13.38 -7.27 20.06
C SER A 37 -14.14 -7.47 18.74
N ILE A 38 -15.46 -7.50 18.80
CA ILE A 38 -16.31 -7.49 17.59
C ILE A 38 -15.98 -6.29 16.72
N GLY A 39 -15.69 -5.13 17.34
CA GLY A 39 -15.28 -3.92 16.63
C GLY A 39 -13.99 -4.08 15.83
N SER A 40 -13.04 -4.91 16.28
CA SER A 40 -11.80 -5.19 15.55
C SER A 40 -12.07 -5.95 14.24
N TRP A 41 -12.95 -6.96 14.28
CA TRP A 41 -13.35 -7.71 13.08
C TRP A 41 -14.15 -6.86 12.10
N VAL A 42 -15.04 -6.01 12.61
CA VAL A 42 -15.79 -5.06 11.78
C VAL A 42 -14.85 -4.07 11.11
N SER A 43 -13.88 -3.52 11.85
CA SER A 43 -12.85 -2.62 11.28
C SER A 43 -12.07 -3.29 10.15
N MET A 44 -11.65 -4.54 10.34
CA MET A 44 -10.96 -5.32 9.30
C MET A 44 -11.82 -5.46 8.03
N ALA A 45 -13.09 -5.85 8.18
CA ALA A 45 -14.00 -6.05 7.06
C ALA A 45 -14.33 -4.72 6.35
N VAL A 46 -14.55 -3.64 7.10
CA VAL A 46 -14.84 -2.31 6.55
C VAL A 46 -13.63 -1.76 5.80
N CYS A 47 -12.44 -1.82 6.39
CA CYS A 47 -11.23 -1.34 5.74
C CYS A 47 -10.88 -2.17 4.49
N ALA A 48 -11.00 -3.49 4.57
CA ALA A 48 -10.79 -4.36 3.42
C ALA A 48 -11.79 -4.07 2.28
N GLY A 49 -13.07 -3.92 2.63
CA GLY A 49 -14.14 -3.58 1.68
C GLY A 49 -13.93 -2.20 1.05
N ALA A 50 -13.53 -1.20 1.84
CA ALA A 50 -13.26 0.15 1.35
C ALA A 50 -12.10 0.17 0.34
N VAL A 51 -11.00 -0.53 0.63
CA VAL A 51 -9.86 -0.64 -0.30
C VAL A 51 -10.25 -1.39 -1.56
N PHE A 52 -10.91 -2.53 -1.43
CA PHE A 52 -11.34 -3.32 -2.58
C PHE A 52 -12.28 -2.52 -3.48
N PHE A 53 -13.28 -1.84 -2.90
CA PHE A 53 -14.22 -0.99 -3.63
C PHE A 53 -13.51 0.20 -4.29
N SER A 54 -12.61 0.87 -3.56
CA SER A 54 -11.83 1.99 -4.10
C SER A 54 -10.98 1.58 -5.30
N LEU A 55 -10.23 0.49 -5.21
CA LEU A 55 -9.38 0.00 -6.30
C LEU A 55 -10.20 -0.47 -7.50
N PHE A 56 -11.35 -1.10 -7.26
CA PHE A 56 -12.23 -1.57 -8.33
C PHE A 56 -12.97 -0.42 -9.03
N TYR A 57 -13.39 0.60 -8.28
CA TYR A 57 -14.21 1.71 -8.80
C TYR A 57 -13.37 2.81 -9.43
N VAL A 58 -12.26 3.20 -8.81
CA VAL A 58 -11.37 4.25 -9.31
C VAL A 58 -10.76 3.87 -10.66
N GLY A 59 -10.43 2.59 -10.86
CA GLY A 59 -9.88 2.12 -12.14
C GLY A 59 -10.89 2.11 -13.31
N ARG A 60 -12.20 2.25 -13.05
CA ARG A 60 -13.24 2.11 -14.09
C ARG A 60 -14.06 3.37 -14.37
N VAL A 61 -14.12 4.33 -13.46
CA VAL A 61 -15.17 5.37 -13.49
C VAL A 61 -14.66 6.79 -13.70
N ILE A 62 -13.42 7.10 -13.41
CA ILE A 62 -12.93 8.47 -13.40
C ILE A 62 -11.88 8.67 -14.49
N CYS A 63 -12.31 9.16 -15.66
CA CYS A 63 -11.43 9.77 -16.64
C CYS A 63 -11.87 11.25 -16.80
N VAL A 64 -11.48 12.10 -15.86
CA VAL A 64 -11.69 13.54 -15.93
C VAL A 64 -10.33 14.21 -16.03
N THR A 65 -10.05 14.82 -17.18
CA THR A 65 -8.85 15.66 -17.34
C THR A 65 -9.13 17.02 -16.71
N VAL A 66 -8.37 17.33 -15.69
CA VAL A 66 -8.44 18.61 -14.98
C VAL A 66 -7.26 19.50 -15.38
N GLU A 67 -7.51 20.78 -15.57
CA GLU A 67 -6.44 21.75 -15.83
C GLU A 67 -5.53 21.89 -14.61
N PRO A 68 -4.20 21.69 -14.78
CA PRO A 68 -3.25 21.80 -13.69
C PRO A 68 -3.21 23.24 -13.13
N ASN A 69 -3.46 23.38 -11.84
CA ASN A 69 -3.31 24.66 -11.15
C ASN A 69 -2.73 24.43 -9.73
N PHE A 70 -2.42 25.51 -9.01
CA PHE A 70 -1.85 25.47 -7.67
C PHE A 70 -2.63 24.55 -6.70
N TRP A 71 -3.95 24.60 -6.69
CA TRP A 71 -4.79 23.82 -5.79
C TRP A 71 -4.78 22.34 -6.13
N TRP A 72 -4.74 22.02 -7.43
CA TRP A 72 -4.68 20.65 -7.90
C TRP A 72 -3.32 20.00 -7.62
N TYR A 73 -2.22 20.74 -7.78
CA TYR A 73 -0.90 20.24 -7.38
C TYR A 73 -0.77 20.06 -5.85
N ASN A 74 -1.39 20.95 -5.06
CA ASN A 74 -1.47 20.79 -3.61
C ASN A 74 -2.27 19.53 -3.22
N PHE A 75 -3.38 19.27 -3.91
CA PHE A 75 -4.15 18.04 -3.75
C PHE A 75 -3.36 16.79 -4.14
N CYS A 76 -2.59 16.82 -5.23
CA CYS A 76 -1.68 15.74 -5.62
C CYS A 76 -0.62 15.48 -4.56
N GLY A 77 -0.04 16.53 -3.99
CA GLY A 77 0.86 16.43 -2.84
C GLY A 77 0.21 15.76 -1.64
N ALA A 78 -1.02 16.17 -1.33
CA ALA A 78 -1.78 15.54 -0.24
C ALA A 78 -2.06 14.05 -0.49
N LEU A 79 -2.43 13.67 -1.71
CA LEU A 79 -2.60 12.26 -2.09
C LEU A 79 -1.30 11.45 -1.96
N TRP A 80 -0.17 12.04 -2.32
CA TRP A 80 1.13 11.40 -2.11
C TRP A 80 1.45 11.21 -0.65
N GLY A 81 1.24 12.23 0.18
CA GLY A 81 1.40 12.13 1.62
C GLY A 81 0.48 11.08 2.25
N MET A 82 -0.76 10.95 1.77
CA MET A 82 -1.68 9.89 2.21
C MET A 82 -1.14 8.50 1.86
N SER A 83 -0.61 8.31 0.66
CA SER A 83 -0.09 7.00 0.23
C SER A 83 1.19 6.58 0.98
N LEU A 84 1.96 7.54 1.52
CA LEU A 84 3.10 7.24 2.39
C LEU A 84 2.68 6.72 3.76
N VAL A 85 1.54 7.15 4.26
CA VAL A 85 1.06 6.80 5.60
C VAL A 85 0.14 5.57 5.57
N ILE A 86 -0.68 5.43 4.52
CA ILE A 86 -1.65 4.35 4.38
C ILE A 86 -1.10 3.28 3.43
N PRO A 87 -0.70 2.10 3.92
CA PRO A 87 -0.20 1.03 3.06
C PRO A 87 -1.30 0.54 2.10
N GLY A 88 -0.91 0.26 0.85
CA GLY A 88 -1.84 -0.26 -0.17
C GLY A 88 -2.65 0.80 -0.93
N MET A 89 -2.48 2.09 -0.64
CA MET A 89 -3.12 3.16 -1.39
C MET A 89 -2.25 3.61 -2.58
N THR A 90 -2.74 3.48 -3.80
CA THR A 90 -2.08 3.95 -5.01
C THR A 90 -2.56 5.35 -5.40
N SER A 91 -1.88 6.38 -4.90
CA SER A 91 -2.18 7.78 -5.27
C SER A 91 -1.99 8.06 -6.76
N SER A 92 -1.04 7.37 -7.39
CA SER A 92 -0.78 7.51 -8.83
C SER A 92 -2.00 7.17 -9.69
N SER A 93 -2.79 6.16 -9.33
CA SER A 93 -4.01 5.80 -10.07
C SER A 93 -5.05 6.92 -10.04
N VAL A 94 -5.23 7.59 -8.89
CA VAL A 94 -6.14 8.73 -8.77
C VAL A 94 -5.63 9.92 -9.59
N MET A 95 -4.32 10.19 -9.52
CA MET A 95 -3.71 11.29 -10.28
C MET A 95 -3.74 11.04 -11.79
N MET A 96 -3.55 9.78 -12.24
CA MET A 96 -3.70 9.40 -13.65
C MET A 96 -5.15 9.59 -14.11
N ALA A 97 -6.12 9.19 -13.30
CA ALA A 97 -7.54 9.35 -13.61
C ALA A 97 -7.95 10.84 -13.75
N LEU A 98 -7.27 11.73 -13.03
CA LEU A 98 -7.45 13.18 -13.11
C LEU A 98 -6.59 13.86 -14.21
N GLY A 99 -5.72 13.11 -14.89
CA GLY A 99 -4.79 13.65 -15.90
C GLY A 99 -3.65 14.49 -15.32
N LEU A 100 -3.46 14.48 -13.99
CA LEU A 100 -2.47 15.32 -13.30
C LEU A 100 -1.12 14.64 -13.08
N TYR A 101 -1.04 13.31 -13.28
CA TYR A 101 0.17 12.55 -13.01
C TYR A 101 1.36 12.98 -13.87
N GLN A 102 1.16 13.06 -15.19
CA GLN A 102 2.22 13.44 -16.12
C GLN A 102 2.69 14.89 -15.94
N PRO A 103 1.79 15.91 -15.90
CA PRO A 103 2.22 17.29 -15.67
C PRO A 103 2.97 17.49 -14.35
N MET A 104 2.57 16.78 -13.30
CA MET A 104 3.25 16.84 -12.02
C MET A 104 4.64 16.18 -12.08
N LEU A 105 4.75 15.02 -12.73
CA LEU A 105 6.02 14.29 -12.86
C LEU A 105 7.03 15.09 -13.69
N GLU A 106 6.57 15.70 -14.76
CA GLU A 106 7.39 16.59 -15.62
C GLU A 106 7.87 17.82 -14.84
N GLY A 107 6.96 18.48 -14.10
CA GLY A 107 7.31 19.61 -13.28
C GLY A 107 8.31 19.26 -12.18
N LEU A 108 8.22 18.07 -11.57
CA LEU A 108 9.21 17.59 -10.62
C LEU A 108 10.56 17.27 -11.29
N ALA A 109 10.54 16.63 -12.45
CA ALA A 109 11.76 16.27 -13.20
C ALA A 109 12.54 17.50 -13.66
N HIS A 110 11.85 18.58 -14.01
CA HIS A 110 12.46 19.86 -14.40
C HIS A 110 12.69 20.82 -13.21
N LEU A 111 12.37 20.39 -11.98
CA LEU A 111 12.47 21.21 -10.77
C LEU A 111 11.70 22.54 -10.89
N ASP A 112 10.53 22.51 -11.51
CA ASP A 112 9.69 23.69 -11.64
C ASP A 112 9.23 24.20 -10.28
N ILE A 113 9.72 25.41 -9.92
CA ILE A 113 9.46 26.01 -8.62
C ILE A 113 7.96 26.15 -8.33
N PRO A 114 7.09 26.59 -9.25
CA PRO A 114 5.65 26.65 -9.04
C PRO A 114 5.02 25.30 -8.70
N VAL A 115 5.44 24.21 -9.37
CA VAL A 115 4.92 22.86 -9.12
C VAL A 115 5.38 22.34 -7.76
N LEU A 116 6.68 22.51 -7.45
CA LEU A 116 7.25 22.13 -6.16
C LEU A 116 6.59 22.91 -4.99
N ALA A 117 6.49 24.23 -5.13
CA ALA A 117 5.92 25.10 -4.09
C ALA A 117 4.43 24.81 -3.82
N SER A 118 3.71 24.26 -4.79
CA SER A 118 2.32 23.85 -4.61
C SER A 118 2.17 22.42 -4.10
N THR A 119 3.04 21.50 -4.52
CA THR A 119 2.93 20.06 -4.15
C THR A 119 3.46 19.80 -2.73
N VAL A 120 4.60 20.42 -2.35
CA VAL A 120 5.25 20.17 -1.05
C VAL A 120 4.37 20.53 0.16
N PRO A 121 3.68 21.66 0.21
CA PRO A 121 2.80 21.99 1.35
C PRO A 121 1.68 20.94 1.54
N GLY A 122 1.04 20.50 0.46
CA GLY A 122 0.03 19.45 0.50
C GLY A 122 0.56 18.14 1.05
N LEU A 123 1.75 17.73 0.58
CA LEU A 123 2.42 16.52 1.05
C LEU A 123 2.76 16.62 2.55
N VAL A 124 3.42 17.68 2.97
CA VAL A 124 3.83 17.85 4.37
C VAL A 124 2.62 17.94 5.30
N LEU A 125 1.60 18.71 4.92
CA LEU A 125 0.40 18.87 5.71
C LEU A 125 -0.34 17.55 5.88
N SER A 126 -0.52 16.80 4.79
CA SER A 126 -1.20 15.50 4.83
C SER A 126 -0.44 14.46 5.66
N VAL A 127 0.88 14.38 5.51
CA VAL A 127 1.71 13.46 6.32
C VAL A 127 1.61 13.82 7.81
N LEU A 128 1.72 15.10 8.18
CA LEU A 128 1.65 15.52 9.57
C LEU A 128 0.26 15.26 10.18
N LEU A 129 -0.81 15.58 9.45
CA LEU A 129 -2.18 15.34 9.90
C LEU A 129 -2.45 13.84 10.06
N LEU A 130 -2.10 13.04 9.06
CA LEU A 130 -2.31 11.59 9.11
C LEU A 130 -1.44 10.91 10.16
N ALA A 131 -0.17 11.30 10.30
CA ALA A 131 0.70 10.75 11.34
C ALA A 131 0.11 11.01 12.74
N ARG A 132 -0.39 12.22 12.99
CA ARG A 132 -1.08 12.54 14.25
C ARG A 132 -2.36 11.74 14.43
N LEU A 133 -3.18 11.64 13.39
CA LEU A 133 -4.44 10.88 13.41
C LEU A 133 -4.18 9.40 13.68
N VAL A 134 -3.23 8.80 12.96
CA VAL A 134 -2.83 7.40 13.12
C VAL A 134 -2.30 7.16 14.54
N THR A 135 -1.38 8.01 15.03
CA THR A 135 -0.83 7.88 16.39
C THR A 135 -1.93 7.99 17.45
N TRP A 136 -2.86 8.95 17.30
CA TRP A 136 -3.99 9.11 18.21
C TRP A 136 -4.90 7.87 18.20
N PHE A 137 -5.19 7.34 17.00
CA PHE A 137 -6.04 6.16 16.82
C PHE A 137 -5.40 4.90 17.43
N PHE A 138 -4.10 4.71 17.22
CA PHE A 138 -3.34 3.62 17.83
C PHE A 138 -3.29 3.71 19.36
N ARG A 139 -3.14 4.92 19.92
CA ARG A 139 -3.15 5.10 21.39
C ARG A 139 -4.50 4.78 22.01
N LYS A 140 -5.61 5.04 21.32
CA LYS A 140 -6.95 4.90 21.89
C LYS A 140 -7.61 3.56 21.55
N HIS A 141 -7.32 3.00 20.38
CA HIS A 141 -7.98 1.82 19.83
C HIS A 141 -7.00 0.92 19.09
N TYR A 142 -5.94 0.48 19.77
CA TYR A 142 -4.85 -0.31 19.20
C TYR A 142 -5.35 -1.53 18.40
N SER A 143 -6.18 -2.37 19.01
CA SER A 143 -6.67 -3.59 18.37
C SER A 143 -7.51 -3.30 17.12
N ILE A 144 -8.36 -2.25 17.14
CA ILE A 144 -9.19 -1.85 16.00
C ILE A 144 -8.32 -1.33 14.86
N ALA A 145 -7.30 -0.50 15.18
CA ALA A 145 -6.36 0.04 14.22
C ALA A 145 -5.57 -1.07 13.52
N PHE A 146 -5.03 -2.01 14.29
CA PHE A 146 -4.24 -3.11 13.74
C PHE A 146 -5.06 -4.06 12.85
N HIS A 147 -6.29 -4.38 13.26
CA HIS A 147 -7.19 -5.19 12.41
C HIS A 147 -7.60 -4.44 11.15
N GLY A 148 -7.77 -3.11 11.20
CA GLY A 148 -8.02 -2.29 10.03
C GLY A 148 -6.86 -2.34 9.03
N ILE A 149 -5.63 -2.12 9.49
CA ILE A 149 -4.42 -2.23 8.65
C ILE A 149 -4.28 -3.64 8.07
N PHE A 150 -4.52 -4.66 8.88
CA PHE A 150 -4.51 -6.04 8.44
C PHE A 150 -5.52 -6.30 7.31
N GLY A 151 -6.73 -5.74 7.43
CA GLY A 151 -7.76 -5.79 6.38
C GLY A 151 -7.30 -5.10 5.08
N ILE A 152 -6.67 -3.92 5.18
CA ILE A 152 -6.11 -3.20 4.03
C ILE A 152 -5.04 -4.04 3.32
N VAL A 153 -4.11 -4.61 4.07
CA VAL A 153 -3.03 -5.44 3.52
C VAL A 153 -3.58 -6.68 2.83
N LEU A 154 -4.55 -7.36 3.41
CA LEU A 154 -5.19 -8.53 2.78
C LEU A 154 -5.92 -8.14 1.49
N ALA A 155 -6.72 -7.07 1.51
CA ALA A 155 -7.47 -6.62 0.35
C ALA A 155 -6.54 -6.18 -0.80
N SER A 156 -5.51 -5.41 -0.51
CA SER A 156 -4.53 -4.98 -1.53
C SER A 156 -3.77 -6.17 -2.12
N THR A 157 -3.41 -7.15 -1.30
CA THR A 157 -2.74 -8.38 -1.77
C THR A 157 -3.65 -9.18 -2.73
N LEU A 158 -4.94 -9.29 -2.41
CA LEU A 158 -5.90 -9.99 -3.27
C LEU A 158 -6.10 -9.31 -4.63
N VAL A 159 -6.06 -7.97 -4.66
CA VAL A 159 -6.23 -7.21 -5.91
C VAL A 159 -4.99 -7.28 -6.80
N ILE A 160 -3.80 -7.41 -6.22
CA ILE A 160 -2.53 -7.49 -6.96
C ILE A 160 -2.27 -8.90 -7.51
N LEU A 161 -3.04 -9.91 -7.11
CA LEU A 161 -2.87 -11.27 -7.62
C LEU A 161 -2.91 -11.29 -9.16
N PRO A 162 -1.80 -11.68 -9.82
CA PRO A 162 -1.78 -11.79 -11.27
C PRO A 162 -2.66 -12.96 -11.70
N THR A 163 -3.55 -12.70 -12.66
CA THR A 163 -4.49 -13.70 -13.21
C THR A 163 -4.03 -14.27 -14.54
N ASP A 164 -3.10 -13.57 -15.21
CA ASP A 164 -2.66 -13.92 -16.56
C ASP A 164 -1.30 -14.63 -16.52
N TYR A 165 -1.28 -15.89 -16.92
CA TYR A 165 -0.07 -16.70 -17.03
C TYR A 165 0.16 -17.11 -18.48
N VAL A 166 1.37 -16.91 -18.99
CA VAL A 166 1.73 -17.22 -20.39
C VAL A 166 2.27 -18.65 -20.54
N GLY A 167 2.73 -19.30 -19.44
CA GLY A 167 3.28 -20.64 -19.53
C GLY A 167 3.64 -21.30 -18.19
N LEU A 168 3.87 -22.62 -18.24
CA LEU A 168 4.23 -23.45 -17.06
C LEU A 168 5.53 -23.00 -16.38
N TRP A 169 6.48 -22.46 -17.13
CA TRP A 169 7.73 -21.93 -16.59
C TRP A 169 7.51 -20.73 -15.70
N GLU A 170 6.61 -19.87 -16.10
CA GLU A 170 6.23 -18.67 -15.35
C GLU A 170 5.57 -19.02 -14.00
N ILE A 171 4.71 -20.03 -14.01
CA ILE A 171 4.08 -20.57 -12.79
C ILE A 171 5.15 -21.14 -11.85
N ALA A 172 6.11 -21.91 -12.38
CA ALA A 172 7.18 -22.49 -11.57
C ALA A 172 8.06 -21.40 -10.94
N LEU A 173 8.46 -20.38 -11.72
CA LEU A 173 9.24 -19.23 -11.24
C LEU A 173 8.48 -18.43 -10.18
N SER A 174 7.21 -18.17 -10.41
CA SER A 174 6.32 -17.48 -9.48
C SER A 174 6.19 -18.22 -8.15
N ALA A 175 6.04 -19.53 -8.20
CA ALA A 175 5.98 -20.37 -6.99
C ALA A 175 7.30 -20.32 -6.20
N VAL A 176 8.44 -20.38 -6.87
CA VAL A 176 9.77 -20.27 -6.24
C VAL A 176 9.95 -18.90 -5.59
N CYS A 177 9.57 -17.82 -6.31
CA CYS A 177 9.63 -16.46 -5.78
C CYS A 177 8.71 -16.26 -4.57
N CYS A 178 7.48 -16.79 -4.63
CA CYS A 178 6.54 -16.74 -3.51
C CYS A 178 7.06 -17.47 -2.27
N ILE A 179 7.57 -18.68 -2.44
CA ILE A 179 8.17 -19.47 -1.34
C ILE A 179 9.41 -18.74 -0.79
N GLY A 180 10.27 -18.22 -1.66
CA GLY A 180 11.44 -17.44 -1.26
C GLY A 180 11.07 -16.21 -0.45
N GLY A 181 10.09 -15.43 -0.89
CA GLY A 181 9.56 -14.28 -0.17
C GLY A 181 8.97 -14.67 1.19
N PHE A 182 8.17 -15.74 1.23
CA PHE A 182 7.59 -16.24 2.46
C PHE A 182 8.65 -16.66 3.49
N LEU A 183 9.65 -17.44 3.06
CA LEU A 183 10.73 -17.89 3.93
C LEU A 183 11.56 -16.73 4.47
N LEU A 184 11.85 -15.75 3.62
CA LEU A 184 12.61 -14.56 4.00
C LEU A 184 11.85 -13.74 5.05
N ALA A 185 10.57 -13.47 4.82
CA ALA A 185 9.73 -12.73 5.76
C ALA A 185 9.55 -13.49 7.09
N PHE A 186 9.34 -14.80 7.02
CA PHE A 186 9.18 -15.64 8.20
C PHE A 186 10.46 -15.71 9.03
N PHE A 187 11.62 -15.79 8.38
CA PHE A 187 12.91 -15.78 9.04
C PHE A 187 13.20 -14.45 9.72
N MET A 188 12.93 -13.32 9.02
CA MET A 188 13.06 -11.99 9.60
C MET A 188 12.14 -11.78 10.82
N ALA A 189 10.89 -12.21 10.72
CA ALA A 189 9.95 -12.13 11.84
C ALA A 189 10.40 -12.98 13.06
N ARG A 190 11.10 -14.09 12.82
CA ARG A 190 11.70 -14.90 13.89
C ARG A 190 12.93 -14.23 14.52
N LEU A 191 13.76 -13.60 13.70
CA LEU A 191 14.95 -12.87 14.20
C LEU A 191 14.53 -11.69 15.08
N ASP A 192 13.56 -10.90 14.62
CA ASP A 192 13.04 -9.77 15.38
C ASP A 192 12.51 -10.21 16.77
N LYS A 193 11.78 -11.32 16.80
CA LYS A 193 11.31 -11.89 18.07
C LYS A 193 12.48 -12.29 19.01
N ARG A 194 13.53 -12.90 18.49
CA ARG A 194 14.70 -13.29 19.30
C ARG A 194 15.47 -12.08 19.85
N ILE A 195 15.55 -11.01 19.04
CA ILE A 195 16.22 -9.76 19.46
C ILE A 195 15.42 -9.10 20.59
N GLN A 196 14.09 -9.06 20.49
CA GLN A 196 13.22 -8.52 21.54
C GLN A 196 13.27 -9.35 22.84
N GLU A 197 13.39 -10.66 22.75
CA GLU A 197 13.52 -11.56 23.92
C GLU A 197 14.89 -11.46 24.61
N ASN A 198 15.96 -11.14 23.86
CA ASN A 198 17.34 -11.05 24.38
C ASN A 198 17.77 -9.62 24.75
N GLY A 199 17.01 -8.60 24.40
CA GLY A 199 17.32 -7.19 24.65
C GLY A 199 16.55 -6.53 25.78
N GLY A 200 15.72 -7.26 26.52
CA GLY A 200 14.99 -6.88 27.75
C GLY A 200 15.49 -7.66 28.94
#